data_6db95be4993cf52d93c4103e18261c08
#
_entry.id   6db95be4993cf52d93c4103e18261c08
#
_cell.length_a   1.000
_cell.length_b   1.000
_cell.length_c   1.000
_cell.angle_alpha   90.00
_cell.angle_beta   90.00
_cell.angle_gamma   90.00
#
_symmetry.space_group_name_H-M   'P 1'
#
loop_
_entity.id
_entity.type
_entity.pdbx_description
1 polymer ?
#
loop_
_entity_poly.entity_id
_entity_poly.type
_entity_poly.pdbx_seq_one_letter_code
_entity_poly.pdbx_strand_id
1 'polypeptide(L)'
;MKIFKLLLISILSFLLFACGEEKPEEAEKVEQIFYTVMPRQEYKLNPQSYSENERALLTQIFEGLTELKTDGVRLISVLNIEHSDDYKEWTFTLRDDLKWSDGEKITADTYLDSWLDTLENSRSDEIYRMFVVKGAKDFYNKKINKNSVGLKVQDNKLIVSLNTPIKNFDEWVSNPIFYPIRKENINLSLDKKIVNGAFKV
;
A
#
# COMPACT_ATOMS: atom_id res chain seq x y z
N MET A 1 -44.09 -53.80 21.88
CA MET A 1 -43.53 -53.23 20.61
C MET A 1 -43.60 -51.72 20.50
N LYS A 2 -44.67 -51.02 20.93
CA LYS A 2 -44.77 -49.55 20.87
C LYS A 2 -43.81 -48.80 21.83
N ILE A 3 -43.60 -49.33 23.03
CA ILE A 3 -42.71 -48.72 24.06
C ILE A 3 -41.22 -48.79 23.63
N PHE A 4 -40.81 -49.86 22.98
CA PHE A 4 -39.44 -50.04 22.50
C PHE A 4 -39.10 -49.08 21.34
N LYS A 5 -40.07 -48.75 20.47
CA LYS A 5 -39.91 -47.72 19.41
C LYS A 5 -39.80 -46.30 19.95
N LEU A 6 -40.53 -45.99 21.03
CA LEU A 6 -40.43 -44.67 21.67
C LEU A 6 -39.09 -44.47 22.38
N LEU A 7 -38.53 -45.51 23.02
CA LEU A 7 -37.22 -45.45 23.63
C LEU A 7 -36.08 -45.27 22.60
N LEU A 8 -36.20 -45.92 21.43
CA LEU A 8 -35.22 -45.80 20.35
C LEU A 8 -35.21 -44.41 19.72
N ILE A 9 -36.38 -43.77 19.59
CA ILE A 9 -36.52 -42.39 19.07
C ILE A 9 -35.95 -41.38 20.06
N SER A 10 -36.11 -41.59 21.36
CA SER A 10 -35.56 -40.73 22.41
C SER A 10 -34.03 -40.78 22.46
N ILE A 11 -33.42 -41.95 22.24
CA ILE A 11 -31.96 -42.10 22.20
C ILE A 11 -31.38 -41.47 20.93
N LEU A 12 -32.08 -41.59 19.79
CA LEU A 12 -31.63 -41.00 18.53
C LEU A 12 -31.70 -39.47 18.53
N SER A 13 -32.67 -38.86 19.24
CA SER A 13 -32.73 -37.40 19.40
C SER A 13 -31.64 -36.85 20.33
N PHE A 14 -31.12 -37.61 21.29
CA PHE A 14 -30.02 -37.20 22.16
C PHE A 14 -28.66 -37.23 21.45
N LEU A 15 -28.49 -38.05 20.42
CA LEU A 15 -27.26 -38.13 19.63
C LEU A 15 -27.12 -36.95 18.64
N LEU A 16 -28.20 -36.24 18.31
CA LEU A 16 -28.18 -35.08 17.41
C LEU A 16 -27.80 -33.77 18.14
N PHE A 17 -27.82 -33.75 19.48
CA PHE A 17 -27.40 -32.57 20.25
C PHE A 17 -25.94 -32.61 20.71
N ALA A 18 -25.17 -33.66 20.36
CA ALA A 18 -23.76 -33.80 20.71
C ALA A 18 -22.80 -33.21 19.66
N CYS A 19 -23.30 -32.48 18.64
CA CYS A 19 -22.45 -31.60 17.83
C CYS A 19 -22.22 -30.34 18.65
N GLY A 20 -21.23 -30.38 19.55
CA GLY A 20 -20.69 -29.18 20.16
C GLY A 20 -20.16 -28.28 19.04
N GLU A 21 -20.57 -27.03 19.04
CA GLU A 21 -19.87 -26.00 18.29
C GLU A 21 -18.40 -26.04 18.74
N GLU A 22 -17.55 -26.64 17.93
CA GLU A 22 -16.11 -26.38 18.04
C GLU A 22 -15.97 -24.85 17.81
N LYS A 23 -15.70 -24.12 18.89
CA LYS A 23 -15.22 -22.73 18.75
C LYS A 23 -14.03 -22.82 17.81
N PRO A 24 -14.00 -21.97 16.74
CA PRO A 24 -12.82 -21.93 15.90
C PRO A 24 -11.64 -21.65 16.84
N GLU A 25 -10.70 -22.57 16.88
CA GLU A 25 -9.44 -22.41 17.58
C GLU A 25 -8.82 -21.14 17.03
N GLU A 26 -8.69 -20.13 17.87
CA GLU A 26 -8.07 -18.87 17.48
C GLU A 26 -6.66 -19.22 17.07
N ALA A 27 -6.38 -19.19 15.75
CA ALA A 27 -5.08 -19.53 15.22
C ALA A 27 -4.03 -18.69 15.94
N GLU A 28 -3.13 -19.37 16.65
CA GLU A 28 -2.04 -18.72 17.38
C GLU A 28 -1.30 -17.82 16.40
N LYS A 29 -1.27 -16.52 16.66
CA LYS A 29 -0.54 -15.55 15.84
C LYS A 29 0.94 -15.85 15.98
N VAL A 30 1.48 -16.62 15.04
CA VAL A 30 2.92 -16.85 14.94
C VAL A 30 3.56 -15.55 14.46
N GLU A 31 4.45 -14.99 15.25
CA GLU A 31 5.24 -13.84 14.85
C GLU A 31 6.11 -14.22 13.65
N GLN A 32 5.91 -13.52 12.53
CA GLN A 32 6.70 -13.72 11.31
C GLN A 32 7.89 -12.79 11.33
N ILE A 33 9.09 -13.34 11.42
CA ILE A 33 10.34 -12.59 11.45
C ILE A 33 11.06 -12.76 10.13
N PHE A 34 11.36 -11.65 9.47
CA PHE A 34 12.17 -11.61 8.26
C PHE A 34 13.60 -11.16 8.59
N TYR A 35 14.55 -12.06 8.32
CA TYR A 35 15.97 -11.76 8.48
C TYR A 35 16.62 -11.45 7.13
N THR A 36 17.37 -10.36 7.05
CA THR A 36 18.14 -10.01 5.86
C THR A 36 19.55 -9.58 6.22
N VAL A 37 20.49 -9.82 5.31
CA VAL A 37 21.88 -9.35 5.45
C VAL A 37 22.05 -8.15 4.53
N MET A 38 22.51 -7.05 5.09
CA MET A 38 22.74 -5.80 4.37
C MET A 38 24.18 -5.28 4.59
N PRO A 39 24.76 -4.56 3.64
CA PRO A 39 26.04 -3.89 3.82
C PRO A 39 26.02 -3.01 5.08
N ARG A 40 27.15 -2.93 5.79
CA ARG A 40 27.25 -2.08 7.00
C ARG A 40 27.31 -0.61 6.59
N GLN A 41 26.18 0.08 6.70
CA GLN A 41 26.04 1.53 6.43
C GLN A 41 24.89 2.09 7.26
N GLU A 42 24.72 3.40 7.24
CA GLU A 42 23.52 4.04 7.79
C GLU A 42 22.36 3.90 6.78
N TYR A 43 21.23 3.41 7.26
CA TYR A 43 19.99 3.25 6.48
C TYR A 43 18.95 4.26 6.94
N LYS A 44 18.42 5.06 6.01
CA LYS A 44 17.36 6.04 6.31
C LYS A 44 15.97 5.48 6.03
N LEU A 45 15.87 4.52 5.11
CA LEU A 45 14.62 3.90 4.69
C LEU A 45 13.51 4.93 4.45
N ASN A 46 13.81 5.88 3.58
CA ASN A 46 12.88 6.93 3.20
C ASN A 46 12.50 6.79 1.72
N PRO A 47 11.21 6.56 1.38
CA PRO A 47 10.76 6.46 -0.02
C PRO A 47 11.13 7.67 -0.89
N GLN A 48 11.28 8.86 -0.30
CA GLN A 48 11.66 10.06 -1.04
C GLN A 48 13.16 10.16 -1.36
N SER A 49 13.99 9.39 -0.68
CA SER A 49 15.45 9.43 -0.86
C SER A 49 16.06 8.13 -0.35
N TYR A 50 16.24 7.17 -1.22
CA TYR A 50 16.80 5.86 -0.91
C TYR A 50 17.93 5.52 -1.89
N SER A 51 18.87 4.73 -1.43
CA SER A 51 19.87 4.07 -2.25
C SER A 51 19.35 2.74 -2.80
N GLU A 52 20.00 2.21 -3.83
CA GLU A 52 19.63 0.90 -4.38
C GLU A 52 19.75 -0.22 -3.33
N ASN A 53 20.72 -0.11 -2.39
CA ASN A 53 20.85 -1.05 -1.27
C ASN A 53 19.68 -0.97 -0.29
N GLU A 54 19.02 0.18 -0.16
CA GLU A 54 17.85 0.36 0.72
C GLU A 54 16.56 -0.13 0.09
N ARG A 55 16.49 -0.18 -1.24
CA ARG A 55 15.28 -0.53 -1.99
C ARG A 55 14.70 -1.87 -1.55
N ALA A 56 15.53 -2.90 -1.42
CA ALA A 56 15.08 -4.24 -1.05
C ALA A 56 14.41 -4.28 0.32
N LEU A 57 14.95 -3.55 1.30
CA LEU A 57 14.37 -3.45 2.64
C LEU A 57 13.15 -2.52 2.65
N LEU A 58 13.24 -1.41 1.94
CA LEU A 58 12.17 -0.41 1.87
C LEU A 58 10.87 -1.01 1.34
N THR A 59 10.93 -1.88 0.33
CA THR A 59 9.77 -2.58 -0.22
C THR A 59 9.19 -3.68 0.69
N GLN A 60 9.84 -4.02 1.81
CA GLN A 60 9.27 -4.91 2.82
C GLN A 60 8.49 -4.15 3.90
N ILE A 61 8.87 -2.90 4.16
CA ILE A 61 8.28 -2.09 5.23
C ILE A 61 7.33 -1.02 4.72
N PHE A 62 7.37 -0.69 3.43
CA PHE A 62 6.43 0.21 2.77
C PHE A 62 5.79 -0.44 1.56
N GLU A 63 4.54 -0.07 1.30
CA GLU A 63 3.76 -0.49 0.13
C GLU A 63 3.24 0.73 -0.63
N GLY A 64 3.20 0.60 -1.97
CA GLY A 64 2.65 1.59 -2.89
C GLY A 64 1.22 1.24 -3.35
N LEU A 65 0.79 1.90 -4.43
CA LEU A 65 -0.50 1.58 -5.08
C LEU A 65 -0.47 0.18 -5.68
N THR A 66 0.66 -0.18 -6.28
CA THR A 66 0.89 -1.44 -6.99
C THR A 66 2.25 -2.02 -6.65
N GLU A 67 2.45 -3.28 -7.01
CA GLU A 67 3.73 -3.99 -6.96
C GLU A 67 3.97 -4.70 -8.29
N LEU A 68 5.17 -4.54 -8.86
CA LEU A 68 5.56 -5.25 -10.08
C LEU A 68 6.16 -6.62 -9.71
N LYS A 69 5.55 -7.68 -10.22
CA LYS A 69 6.01 -9.06 -10.11
C LYS A 69 6.43 -9.61 -11.47
N THR A 70 7.03 -10.78 -11.49
CA THR A 70 7.45 -11.47 -12.72
C THR A 70 6.29 -11.85 -13.64
N ASP A 71 5.09 -11.99 -13.10
CA ASP A 71 3.85 -12.35 -13.80
C ASP A 71 2.92 -11.14 -14.04
N GLY A 72 3.35 -9.93 -13.71
CA GLY A 72 2.60 -8.69 -13.96
C GLY A 72 2.45 -7.78 -12.76
N VAL A 73 1.50 -6.85 -12.86
CA VAL A 73 1.20 -5.87 -11.80
C VAL A 73 0.20 -6.47 -10.81
N ARG A 74 0.54 -6.39 -9.52
CA ARG A 74 -0.35 -6.71 -8.41
C ARG A 74 -0.90 -5.44 -7.79
N LEU A 75 -2.21 -5.38 -7.58
CA LEU A 75 -2.88 -4.32 -6.85
C LEU A 75 -2.60 -4.50 -5.35
N ILE A 76 -2.07 -3.47 -4.69
CA ILE A 76 -1.73 -3.49 -3.26
C ILE A 76 -2.67 -2.58 -2.47
N SER A 77 -2.57 -1.28 -2.65
CA SER A 77 -3.41 -0.32 -1.94
C SER A 77 -4.68 0.06 -2.71
N VAL A 78 -4.88 -0.47 -3.89
CA VAL A 78 -6.02 -0.14 -4.74
C VAL A 78 -6.95 -1.33 -4.97
N LEU A 79 -8.24 -1.07 -5.10
CA LEU A 79 -9.28 -2.02 -5.51
C LEU A 79 -9.35 -2.14 -7.02
N ASN A 80 -9.14 -1.03 -7.73
CA ASN A 80 -9.30 -0.93 -9.16
C ASN A 80 -8.41 0.18 -9.73
N ILE A 81 -8.01 0.01 -11.00
CA ILE A 81 -7.30 1.00 -11.81
C ILE A 81 -8.08 1.17 -13.11
N GLU A 82 -8.37 2.43 -13.45
CA GLU A 82 -9.02 2.82 -14.69
C GLU A 82 -8.13 3.84 -15.41
N HIS A 83 -8.22 3.91 -16.72
CA HIS A 83 -7.51 4.90 -17.52
C HIS A 83 -8.37 5.40 -18.67
N SER A 84 -8.06 6.60 -19.17
CA SER A 84 -8.62 7.13 -20.42
C SER A 84 -8.12 6.34 -21.64
N ASP A 85 -8.87 6.39 -22.74
CA ASP A 85 -8.50 5.71 -24.00
C ASP A 85 -7.13 6.14 -24.53
N ASP A 86 -6.75 7.38 -24.25
CA ASP A 86 -5.45 7.94 -24.65
C ASP A 86 -4.33 7.72 -23.60
N TYR A 87 -4.58 6.99 -22.52
CA TYR A 87 -3.63 6.70 -21.44
C TYR A 87 -2.98 7.94 -20.79
N LYS A 88 -3.67 9.07 -20.80
CA LYS A 88 -3.20 10.31 -20.16
C LYS A 88 -3.87 10.63 -18.83
N GLU A 89 -4.98 9.97 -18.52
CA GLU A 89 -5.61 10.08 -17.21
C GLU A 89 -5.76 8.70 -16.61
N TRP A 90 -5.31 8.56 -15.37
CA TRP A 90 -5.37 7.33 -14.60
C TRP A 90 -6.10 7.56 -13.30
N THR A 91 -6.98 6.63 -12.93
CA THR A 91 -7.76 6.70 -11.69
C THR A 91 -7.48 5.46 -10.86
N PHE A 92 -6.97 5.68 -9.67
CA PHE A 92 -6.66 4.65 -8.68
C PHE A 92 -7.72 4.71 -7.57
N THR A 93 -8.60 3.71 -7.49
CA THR A 93 -9.59 3.59 -6.42
C THR A 93 -8.96 2.88 -5.23
N LEU A 94 -8.75 3.58 -4.12
CA LEU A 94 -8.07 3.00 -2.95
C LEU A 94 -9.01 2.08 -2.15
N ARG A 95 -8.40 1.14 -1.45
CA ARG A 95 -9.06 0.32 -0.43
C ARG A 95 -9.37 1.17 0.79
N ASP A 96 -10.45 0.84 1.52
CA ASP A 96 -10.89 1.61 2.71
C ASP A 96 -10.26 1.11 4.02
N ASP A 97 -9.60 -0.04 3.99
CA ASP A 97 -9.01 -0.71 5.15
C ASP A 97 -7.51 -0.39 5.37
N LEU A 98 -6.93 0.44 4.51
CA LEU A 98 -5.52 0.78 4.56
C LEU A 98 -5.17 1.58 5.82
N LYS A 99 -4.08 1.18 6.47
CA LYS A 99 -3.59 1.81 7.70
C LYS A 99 -2.09 1.84 7.77
N TRP A 100 -1.58 2.86 8.40
CA TRP A 100 -0.24 2.90 8.92
C TRP A 100 -0.06 1.96 10.12
N SER A 101 1.17 1.67 10.49
CA SER A 101 1.51 0.80 11.63
C SER A 101 1.08 1.33 13.00
N ASP A 102 0.74 2.62 13.09
CA ASP A 102 0.16 3.28 14.27
C ASP A 102 -1.37 3.27 14.28
N GLY A 103 -2.01 2.74 13.21
CA GLY A 103 -3.46 2.63 13.07
C GLY A 103 -4.13 3.79 12.34
N GLU A 104 -3.40 4.86 11.99
CA GLU A 104 -3.96 5.97 11.22
C GLU A 104 -4.30 5.50 9.79
N LYS A 105 -5.42 5.99 9.25
CA LYS A 105 -5.88 5.61 7.91
C LYS A 105 -5.00 6.18 6.81
N ILE A 106 -4.84 5.39 5.74
CA ILE A 106 -4.26 5.82 4.47
C ILE A 106 -5.41 5.99 3.47
N THR A 107 -5.47 7.15 2.83
CA THR A 107 -6.50 7.52 1.87
C THR A 107 -5.87 8.05 0.58
N ALA A 108 -6.71 8.36 -0.42
CA ALA A 108 -6.24 9.02 -1.63
C ALA A 108 -5.59 10.38 -1.35
N ASP A 109 -6.06 11.12 -0.33
CA ASP A 109 -5.41 12.36 0.12
C ASP A 109 -4.00 12.12 0.66
N THR A 110 -3.79 11.00 1.37
CA THR A 110 -2.45 10.61 1.86
C THR A 110 -1.47 10.46 0.69
N TYR A 111 -1.90 9.84 -0.41
CA TYR A 111 -1.08 9.71 -1.62
C TYR A 111 -0.87 11.04 -2.33
N LEU A 112 -1.92 11.86 -2.47
CA LEU A 112 -1.83 13.20 -3.07
C LEU A 112 -0.79 14.04 -2.32
N ASP A 113 -0.92 14.15 -1.00
CA ASP A 113 -0.02 14.94 -0.16
C ASP A 113 1.41 14.39 -0.19
N SER A 114 1.56 13.07 -0.17
CA SER A 114 2.86 12.41 -0.26
C SER A 114 3.57 12.71 -1.59
N TRP A 115 2.84 12.63 -2.71
CA TRP A 115 3.43 12.90 -4.02
C TRP A 115 3.79 14.37 -4.20
N LEU A 116 2.96 15.28 -3.70
CA LEU A 116 3.28 16.72 -3.70
C LEU A 116 4.49 17.03 -2.81
N ASP A 117 4.56 16.42 -1.63
CA ASP A 117 5.71 16.59 -0.73
C ASP A 117 7.00 16.00 -1.33
N THR A 118 6.90 14.83 -1.97
CA THR A 118 8.02 14.23 -2.68
C THR A 118 8.53 15.13 -3.81
N LEU A 119 7.63 15.69 -4.62
CA LEU A 119 8.00 16.67 -5.67
C LEU A 119 8.62 17.93 -5.09
N GLU A 120 8.20 18.36 -3.91
CA GLU A 120 8.72 19.57 -3.29
C GLU A 120 10.09 19.40 -2.63
N ASN A 121 10.30 18.26 -1.95
CA ASN A 121 11.37 18.08 -0.99
C ASN A 121 12.38 16.98 -1.34
N SER A 122 12.03 16.02 -2.24
CA SER A 122 12.95 14.93 -2.60
C SER A 122 14.24 15.44 -3.24
N ARG A 123 15.32 14.72 -2.94
CA ARG A 123 16.64 14.85 -3.58
C ARG A 123 17.09 13.53 -4.20
N SER A 124 16.14 12.59 -4.40
CA SER A 124 16.41 11.31 -5.06
C SER A 124 16.72 11.51 -6.54
N ASP A 125 17.67 10.73 -7.04
CA ASP A 125 17.91 10.64 -8.48
C ASP A 125 16.71 10.05 -9.24
N GLU A 126 15.81 9.35 -8.54
CA GLU A 126 14.59 8.77 -9.10
C GLU A 126 13.44 9.78 -9.28
N ILE A 127 13.58 11.03 -8.81
CA ILE A 127 12.53 12.05 -8.86
C ILE A 127 12.02 12.32 -10.29
N TYR A 128 12.87 12.13 -11.31
CA TYR A 128 12.48 12.30 -12.70
C TYR A 128 11.30 11.42 -13.12
N ARG A 129 11.10 10.29 -12.43
CA ARG A 129 9.95 9.39 -12.67
C ARG A 129 8.62 10.08 -12.42
N MET A 130 8.57 11.02 -11.49
CA MET A 130 7.35 11.76 -11.20
C MET A 130 7.08 12.88 -12.22
N PHE A 131 8.06 13.25 -13.04
CA PHE A 131 7.90 14.32 -14.04
C PHE A 131 6.99 13.94 -15.21
N VAL A 132 6.55 12.70 -15.28
CA VAL A 132 5.51 12.24 -16.23
C VAL A 132 4.13 12.81 -15.85
N VAL A 133 3.90 13.12 -14.59
CA VAL A 133 2.67 13.77 -14.11
C VAL A 133 2.64 15.19 -14.61
N LYS A 134 1.49 15.62 -15.12
CA LYS A 134 1.28 16.97 -15.68
C LYS A 134 1.67 18.05 -14.68
N GLY A 135 2.53 18.97 -15.10
CA GLY A 135 3.00 20.08 -14.27
C GLY A 135 4.01 19.71 -13.17
N ALA A 136 4.28 18.41 -12.90
CA ALA A 136 5.15 18.00 -11.81
C ALA A 136 6.57 18.57 -11.90
N LYS A 137 7.18 18.58 -13.09
CA LYS A 137 8.52 19.17 -13.32
C LYS A 137 8.56 20.67 -13.04
N ASP A 138 7.51 21.40 -13.44
CA ASP A 138 7.45 22.85 -13.22
C ASP A 138 7.18 23.17 -11.74
N PHE A 139 6.40 22.33 -11.04
CA PHE A 139 6.23 22.45 -9.60
C PHE A 139 7.54 22.14 -8.85
N TYR A 140 8.25 21.07 -9.20
CA TYR A 140 9.58 20.77 -8.66
C TYR A 140 10.56 21.95 -8.83
N ASN A 141 10.53 22.61 -9.98
CA ASN A 141 11.35 23.78 -10.28
C ASN A 141 10.79 25.09 -9.71
N LYS A 142 9.73 25.04 -8.87
CA LYS A 142 9.09 26.21 -8.22
C LYS A 142 8.50 27.24 -9.22
N LYS A 143 8.13 26.83 -10.43
CA LYS A 143 7.54 27.67 -11.47
C LYS A 143 6.02 27.80 -11.36
N ILE A 144 5.36 26.80 -10.78
CA ILE A 144 3.91 26.74 -10.57
C ILE A 144 3.60 26.32 -9.13
N ASN A 145 2.36 26.53 -8.70
CA ASN A 145 1.90 26.07 -7.39
C ASN A 145 1.35 24.62 -7.45
N LYS A 146 1.18 24.00 -6.28
CA LYS A 146 0.73 22.63 -6.15
C LYS A 146 -0.64 22.33 -6.82
N ASN A 147 -1.56 23.30 -6.86
CA ASN A 147 -2.89 23.14 -7.43
C ASN A 147 -2.87 23.01 -8.96
N SER A 148 -1.74 23.31 -9.61
CA SER A 148 -1.54 23.19 -11.06
C SER A 148 -0.90 21.86 -11.45
N VAL A 149 -0.54 21.02 -10.48
CA VAL A 149 -0.07 19.64 -10.72
C VAL A 149 -1.27 18.77 -11.09
N GLY A 150 -1.09 17.85 -12.04
CA GLY A 150 -2.11 16.94 -12.54
C GLY A 150 -2.51 15.84 -11.55
N LEU A 151 -2.76 16.19 -10.30
CA LEU A 151 -3.18 15.30 -9.21
C LEU A 151 -4.47 15.81 -8.61
N LYS A 152 -5.44 14.92 -8.42
CA LYS A 152 -6.73 15.23 -7.78
C LYS A 152 -7.20 14.04 -6.93
N VAL A 153 -8.00 14.33 -5.92
CA VAL A 153 -8.72 13.32 -5.14
C VAL A 153 -10.22 13.56 -5.28
N GLN A 154 -10.96 12.46 -5.47
CA GLN A 154 -12.41 12.45 -5.46
C GLN A 154 -12.89 11.08 -4.94
N ASP A 155 -13.74 11.06 -3.91
CA ASP A 155 -14.36 9.83 -3.38
C ASP A 155 -13.35 8.68 -3.13
N ASN A 156 -12.26 8.95 -2.40
CA ASN A 156 -11.15 8.04 -2.15
C ASN A 156 -10.48 7.48 -3.43
N LYS A 157 -10.54 8.23 -4.54
CA LYS A 157 -9.85 7.96 -5.80
C LYS A 157 -8.75 8.98 -6.03
N LEU A 158 -7.55 8.51 -6.31
CA LEU A 158 -6.46 9.35 -6.79
C LEU A 158 -6.53 9.40 -8.32
N ILE A 159 -6.72 10.60 -8.86
CA ILE A 159 -6.79 10.87 -10.30
C ILE A 159 -5.50 11.56 -10.72
N VAL A 160 -4.82 10.97 -11.70
CA VAL A 160 -3.50 11.39 -12.17
C VAL A 160 -3.56 11.73 -13.65
N SER A 161 -3.29 12.99 -13.98
CA SER A 161 -3.14 13.43 -15.38
C SER A 161 -1.67 13.42 -15.78
N LEU A 162 -1.35 12.85 -16.94
CA LEU A 162 0.01 12.71 -17.47
C LEU A 162 0.30 13.73 -18.59
N ASN A 163 1.57 14.06 -18.78
CA ASN A 163 2.02 14.90 -19.89
C ASN A 163 1.90 14.19 -21.25
N THR A 164 2.18 12.90 -21.26
CA THR A 164 2.17 12.03 -22.45
C THR A 164 1.50 10.70 -22.13
N PRO A 165 0.99 9.97 -23.14
CA PRO A 165 0.41 8.65 -22.94
C PRO A 165 1.43 7.67 -22.35
N ILE A 166 1.07 6.95 -21.28
CA ILE A 166 1.88 5.85 -20.70
C ILE A 166 0.95 4.66 -20.47
N LYS A 167 1.09 3.62 -21.27
CA LYS A 167 0.21 2.44 -21.26
C LYS A 167 0.38 1.55 -20.02
N ASN A 168 1.53 1.61 -19.38
CA ASN A 168 1.91 0.81 -18.23
C ASN A 168 2.20 1.69 -17.01
N PHE A 169 1.42 2.75 -16.81
CA PHE A 169 1.62 3.65 -15.66
C PHE A 169 1.35 2.95 -14.32
N ASP A 170 0.54 1.91 -14.31
CA ASP A 170 0.34 1.00 -13.17
C ASP A 170 1.65 0.29 -12.74
N GLU A 171 2.51 -0.11 -13.68
CA GLU A 171 3.86 -0.60 -13.38
C GLU A 171 4.76 0.52 -12.85
N TRP A 172 4.61 1.71 -13.44
CA TRP A 172 5.43 2.87 -13.11
C TRP A 172 5.27 3.27 -11.63
N VAL A 173 4.04 3.27 -11.11
CA VAL A 173 3.74 3.66 -9.72
C VAL A 173 4.11 2.62 -8.68
N SER A 174 4.60 1.45 -9.09
CA SER A 174 5.21 0.45 -8.19
C SER A 174 6.58 0.88 -7.65
N ASN A 175 7.19 1.91 -8.24
CA ASN A 175 8.47 2.43 -7.77
C ASN A 175 8.30 3.15 -6.41
N PRO A 176 9.20 2.93 -5.44
CA PRO A 176 9.11 3.54 -4.11
C PRO A 176 8.99 5.06 -4.07
N ILE A 177 9.45 5.79 -5.10
CA ILE A 177 9.29 7.24 -5.18
C ILE A 177 7.81 7.69 -5.17
N PHE A 178 6.88 6.79 -5.51
CA PHE A 178 5.43 6.99 -5.50
C PHE A 178 4.74 6.45 -4.23
N TYR A 179 5.49 5.93 -3.26
CA TYR A 179 4.90 5.41 -2.03
C TYR A 179 4.38 6.53 -1.15
N PRO A 180 3.38 6.25 -0.30
CA PRO A 180 2.92 7.21 0.69
C PRO A 180 4.01 7.41 1.75
N ILE A 181 4.07 8.60 2.32
CA ILE A 181 5.07 8.97 3.33
C ILE A 181 4.42 9.57 4.57
N ARG A 182 5.15 9.45 5.68
CA ARG A 182 4.88 10.15 6.93
C ARG A 182 6.05 11.11 7.18
N LYS A 183 5.76 12.40 7.29
CA LYS A 183 6.78 13.44 7.50
C LYS A 183 7.59 13.22 8.77
N GLU A 184 6.95 12.69 9.79
CA GLU A 184 7.56 12.36 11.08
C GLU A 184 8.71 11.36 10.94
N ASN A 185 8.63 10.45 9.96
CA ASN A 185 9.64 9.43 9.73
C ASN A 185 11.03 9.99 9.41
N ILE A 186 11.13 11.23 8.95
CA ILE A 186 12.41 11.87 8.62
C ILE A 186 13.34 11.88 9.85
N ASN A 187 12.78 12.12 11.03
CA ASN A 187 13.52 12.27 12.29
C ASN A 187 13.45 11.05 13.20
N LEU A 188 12.75 9.98 12.81
CA LEU A 188 12.62 8.78 13.62
C LEU A 188 13.76 7.79 13.33
N SER A 189 14.23 7.11 14.38
CA SER A 189 15.08 5.93 14.25
C SER A 189 14.34 4.80 13.53
N LEU A 190 15.07 3.84 12.98
CA LEU A 190 14.49 2.78 12.15
C LEU A 190 13.38 2.00 12.88
N ASP A 191 13.63 1.63 14.13
CA ASP A 191 12.72 0.88 15.01
C ASP A 191 11.41 1.64 15.38
N LYS A 192 11.39 2.95 15.14
CA LYS A 192 10.24 3.83 15.45
C LYS A 192 9.51 4.32 14.21
N LYS A 193 9.95 3.93 13.01
CA LYS A 193 9.29 4.37 11.79
C LYS A 193 7.85 3.88 11.71
N ILE A 194 6.98 4.78 11.29
CA ILE A 194 5.58 4.50 10.99
C ILE A 194 5.52 4.02 9.55
N VAL A 195 5.18 2.77 9.36
CA VAL A 195 5.24 2.06 8.07
C VAL A 195 3.87 1.51 7.67
N ASN A 196 3.72 1.11 6.42
CA ASN A 196 2.46 0.57 5.89
C ASN A 196 2.62 -0.76 5.17
N GLY A 197 3.82 -1.34 5.19
CA GLY A 197 4.11 -2.63 4.56
C GLY A 197 3.90 -3.82 5.50
N ALA A 198 4.29 -5.00 5.02
CA ALA A 198 4.09 -6.27 5.71
C ALA A 198 4.93 -6.40 7.00
N PHE A 199 6.07 -5.70 7.08
CA PHE A 199 7.00 -5.79 8.20
C PHE A 199 7.27 -4.43 8.86
N LYS A 200 7.68 -4.48 10.12
CA LYS A 200 8.27 -3.36 10.87
C LYS A 200 9.75 -3.67 11.08
N VAL A 201 10.56 -2.63 11.27
CA VAL A 201 11.98 -2.80 11.62
C VAL A 201 12.14 -3.03 13.11
#